data_95b9bfaf462fff8e151ae44ae82e9ce6
#
_entry.id   95b9bfaf462fff8e151ae44ae82e9ce6
#
_cell.length_a   1.000
_cell.length_b   1.000
_cell.length_c   1.000
_cell.angle_alpha   90.00
_cell.angle_beta   90.00
_cell.angle_gamma   90.00
#
_symmetry.space_group_name_H-M   'P 1'
#
loop_
_entity.id
_entity.type
_entity.pdbx_description
1 polymer ?
#
loop_
_entity_poly.entity_id
_entity_poly.type
_entity_poly.pdbx_seq_one_letter_code
_entity_poly.pdbx_strand_id
1 'polypeptide(L)'
;MLQDMQAETRDSNEARIGAGYEPIELVGWAAQPFYDGVSHKLHWAQELKFGDADANTLNYNIRVLGRKGYLRMNFIADMDQLPEIERNLDSVLAMAEFNDGYRYDQFDPEYDKMAAYGIGGLVAGKVLAKTGFLAVALLFLKKFGVFIFAGIAFVLAKVFKRK
;
A
#
# COMPACT_ATOMS: atom_id res chain seq x y z
N MET A 1 -10.38 3.73 -0.59
CA MET A 1 -9.39 2.84 -1.24
C MET A 1 -9.73 2.55 -2.70
N LEU A 2 -10.80 1.77 -3.05
CA LEU A 2 -11.12 1.52 -4.48
C LEU A 2 -11.36 2.83 -5.24
N GLN A 3 -12.16 3.73 -4.69
CA GLN A 3 -12.44 5.05 -5.28
C GLN A 3 -11.16 5.89 -5.49
N ASP A 4 -10.22 5.83 -4.55
CA ASP A 4 -8.94 6.56 -4.66
C ASP A 4 -8.11 5.98 -5.80
N MET A 5 -8.03 4.63 -5.89
CA MET A 5 -7.34 3.95 -7.00
C MET A 5 -8.00 4.22 -8.35
N GLN A 6 -9.35 4.27 -8.39
CA GLN A 6 -10.08 4.67 -9.61
C GLN A 6 -9.78 6.11 -10.01
N ALA A 7 -9.66 7.02 -9.04
CA ALA A 7 -9.27 8.41 -9.30
C ALA A 7 -7.83 8.47 -9.84
N GLU A 8 -6.87 7.82 -9.18
CA GLU A 8 -5.47 7.74 -9.63
C GLU A 8 -5.35 7.15 -11.05
N THR A 9 -6.15 6.12 -11.37
CA THR A 9 -6.17 5.52 -12.70
C THR A 9 -6.67 6.52 -13.73
N ARG A 10 -7.75 7.26 -13.44
CA ARG A 10 -8.25 8.32 -14.33
C ARG A 10 -7.21 9.42 -14.54
N ASP A 11 -6.58 9.88 -13.47
CA ASP A 11 -5.58 10.96 -13.53
C ASP A 11 -4.35 10.53 -14.35
N SER A 12 -3.97 9.23 -14.28
CA SER A 12 -2.84 8.69 -15.05
C SER A 12 -3.12 8.54 -16.55
N ASN A 13 -4.39 8.56 -16.97
CA ASN A 13 -4.76 8.36 -18.38
C ASN A 13 -4.31 9.49 -19.29
N GLU A 14 -4.21 10.72 -18.80
CA GLU A 14 -3.67 11.83 -19.59
C GLU A 14 -2.25 11.53 -20.08
N ALA A 15 -1.38 11.09 -19.16
CA ALA A 15 -0.01 10.73 -19.49
C ALA A 15 0.06 9.49 -20.41
N ARG A 16 -0.83 8.50 -20.22
CA ARG A 16 -0.90 7.30 -21.07
C ARG A 16 -1.28 7.65 -22.50
N ILE A 17 -2.34 8.43 -22.66
CA ILE A 17 -2.81 8.87 -24.01
C ILE A 17 -1.73 9.72 -24.69
N GLY A 18 -1.08 10.62 -23.95
CA GLY A 18 0.04 11.41 -24.47
C GLY A 18 1.24 10.58 -24.92
N ALA A 19 1.41 9.38 -24.35
CA ALA A 19 2.43 8.42 -24.73
C ALA A 19 1.97 7.43 -25.83
N GLY A 20 0.75 7.59 -26.35
CA GLY A 20 0.20 6.74 -27.43
C GLY A 20 -0.42 5.43 -26.95
N TYR A 21 -0.72 5.30 -25.64
CA TYR A 21 -1.41 4.14 -25.09
C TYR A 21 -2.90 4.42 -24.88
N GLU A 22 -3.70 3.36 -24.93
CA GLU A 22 -5.12 3.43 -24.61
C GLU A 22 -5.34 3.79 -23.14
N PRO A 23 -6.44 4.51 -22.80
CA PRO A 23 -6.82 4.75 -21.43
C PRO A 23 -7.18 3.44 -20.71
N ILE A 24 -7.04 3.42 -19.38
CA ILE A 24 -7.45 2.31 -18.53
C ILE A 24 -8.57 2.79 -17.61
N GLU A 25 -9.61 1.96 -17.48
CA GLU A 25 -10.61 2.11 -16.44
C GLU A 25 -10.44 0.99 -15.40
N LEU A 26 -10.28 1.35 -14.14
CA LEU A 26 -10.41 0.41 -13.03
C LEU A 26 -11.89 0.23 -12.73
N VAL A 27 -12.48 -0.84 -13.25
CA VAL A 27 -13.90 -1.15 -13.10
C VAL A 27 -14.22 -1.47 -11.64
N GLY A 28 -13.43 -2.37 -11.02
CA GLY A 28 -13.62 -2.75 -9.64
C GLY A 28 -12.67 -3.84 -9.16
N TRP A 29 -13.05 -4.44 -8.04
CA TRP A 29 -12.39 -5.63 -7.55
C TRP A 29 -13.01 -6.87 -8.18
N ALA A 30 -12.20 -7.67 -8.88
CA ALA A 30 -12.56 -9.04 -9.25
C ALA A 30 -12.39 -9.97 -8.03
N ALA A 31 -11.37 -9.76 -7.20
CA ALA A 31 -11.23 -10.33 -5.88
C ALA A 31 -10.75 -9.25 -4.90
N GLN A 32 -11.42 -9.12 -3.76
CA GLN A 32 -11.06 -8.09 -2.78
C GLN A 32 -9.68 -8.37 -2.16
N PRO A 33 -8.94 -7.31 -1.73
CA PRO A 33 -7.68 -7.49 -1.03
C PRO A 33 -7.83 -8.36 0.22
N PHE A 34 -7.05 -9.43 0.26
CA PHE A 34 -6.97 -10.36 1.37
C PHE A 34 -5.51 -10.49 1.83
N TYR A 35 -5.28 -10.36 3.14
CA TYR A 35 -3.98 -10.56 3.75
C TYR A 35 -4.02 -11.79 4.66
N ASP A 36 -3.19 -12.77 4.31
CA ASP A 36 -2.91 -13.92 5.17
C ASP A 36 -1.79 -13.56 6.15
N GLY A 37 -2.14 -13.40 7.41
CA GLY A 37 -1.20 -13.07 8.48
C GLY A 37 -0.27 -14.22 8.88
N VAL A 38 -0.56 -15.46 8.48
CA VAL A 38 0.28 -16.62 8.76
C VAL A 38 1.42 -16.73 7.74
N SER A 39 1.08 -16.68 6.47
CA SER A 39 2.07 -16.76 5.39
C SER A 39 2.66 -15.40 4.98
N HIS A 40 2.16 -14.29 5.55
CA HIS A 40 2.55 -12.92 5.23
C HIS A 40 2.41 -12.59 3.74
N LYS A 41 1.32 -13.06 3.14
CA LYS A 41 0.99 -12.86 1.73
C LYS A 41 -0.28 -12.03 1.59
N LEU A 42 -0.23 -11.06 0.69
CA LEU A 42 -1.35 -10.20 0.34
C LEU A 42 -1.70 -10.44 -1.11
N HIS A 43 -2.96 -10.67 -1.40
CA HIS A 43 -3.43 -10.81 -2.78
C HIS A 43 -4.77 -10.11 -3.01
N TRP A 44 -5.00 -9.70 -4.26
CA TRP A 44 -6.23 -9.07 -4.74
C TRP A 44 -6.29 -9.16 -6.24
N ALA A 45 -7.46 -9.03 -6.81
CA ALA A 45 -7.64 -8.95 -8.25
C ALA A 45 -8.45 -7.70 -8.64
N GLN A 46 -8.02 -7.05 -9.71
CA GLN A 46 -8.67 -5.90 -10.31
C GLN A 46 -9.25 -6.29 -11.65
N GLU A 47 -10.44 -5.77 -11.93
CA GLU A 47 -11.04 -5.78 -13.26
C GLU A 47 -10.69 -4.46 -13.94
N LEU A 48 -10.01 -4.55 -15.08
CA LEU A 48 -9.55 -3.41 -15.86
C LEU A 48 -10.18 -3.43 -17.24
N LYS A 49 -10.59 -2.27 -17.74
CA LYS A 49 -10.98 -2.08 -19.14
C LYS A 49 -9.96 -1.21 -19.85
N PHE A 50 -9.50 -1.64 -21.02
CA PHE A 50 -8.56 -0.93 -21.86
C PHE A 50 -9.28 -0.35 -23.08
N GLY A 51 -9.30 0.98 -23.19
CA GLY A 51 -9.96 1.68 -24.28
C GLY A 51 -11.39 1.20 -24.52
N ASP A 52 -11.69 0.87 -25.76
CA ASP A 52 -12.98 0.35 -26.21
C ASP A 52 -13.02 -1.19 -26.32
N ALA A 53 -12.13 -1.90 -25.60
CA ALA A 53 -12.08 -3.36 -25.64
C ALA A 53 -13.45 -3.99 -25.26
N ASP A 54 -13.86 -5.03 -25.99
CA ASP A 54 -15.12 -5.76 -25.76
C ASP A 54 -15.09 -6.58 -24.47
N ALA A 55 -13.89 -7.01 -24.03
CA ALA A 55 -13.68 -7.80 -22.82
C ALA A 55 -12.79 -7.06 -21.83
N ASN A 56 -13.11 -7.20 -20.53
CA ASN A 56 -12.30 -6.68 -19.46
C ASN A 56 -11.15 -7.65 -19.13
N THR A 57 -10.07 -7.07 -18.61
CA THR A 57 -8.85 -7.80 -18.25
C THR A 57 -8.81 -8.00 -16.74
N LEU A 58 -8.50 -9.22 -16.32
CA LEU A 58 -8.19 -9.56 -14.95
C LEU A 58 -6.71 -9.23 -14.65
N ASN A 59 -6.49 -8.46 -13.60
CA ASN A 59 -5.16 -8.17 -13.08
C ASN A 59 -5.07 -8.70 -11.64
N TYR A 60 -4.59 -9.94 -11.47
CA TYR A 60 -4.45 -10.58 -10.18
C TYR A 60 -3.06 -10.30 -9.61
N ASN A 61 -3.02 -9.69 -8.45
CA ASN A 61 -1.80 -9.25 -7.79
C ASN A 61 -1.54 -10.07 -6.53
N ILE A 62 -0.29 -10.48 -6.33
CA ILE A 62 0.18 -11.14 -5.12
C ILE A 62 1.44 -10.40 -4.63
N ARG A 63 1.51 -10.19 -3.31
CA ARG A 63 2.71 -9.70 -2.63
C ARG A 63 3.09 -10.66 -1.52
N VAL A 64 4.26 -11.25 -1.64
CA VAL A 64 4.87 -12.05 -0.59
C VAL A 64 5.78 -11.12 0.20
N LEU A 65 5.47 -10.91 1.48
CA LEU A 65 6.24 -9.99 2.32
C LEU A 65 7.49 -10.68 2.85
N GLY A 66 8.61 -9.96 2.83
CA GLY A 66 9.88 -10.38 3.40
C GLY A 66 10.42 -9.34 4.38
N ARG A 67 11.55 -9.64 5.00
CA ARG A 67 12.22 -8.79 6.01
C ARG A 67 12.58 -7.39 5.49
N LYS A 68 13.07 -7.31 4.24
CA LYS A 68 13.63 -6.05 3.67
C LYS A 68 12.90 -5.57 2.42
N GLY A 69 11.81 -6.24 2.05
CA GLY A 69 11.08 -5.93 0.84
C GLY A 69 9.95 -6.92 0.62
N TYR A 70 9.42 -6.95 -0.59
CA TYR A 70 8.40 -7.90 -0.99
C TYR A 70 8.66 -8.40 -2.41
N LEU A 71 8.26 -9.64 -2.68
CA LEU A 71 8.17 -10.17 -4.03
C LEU A 71 6.77 -9.85 -4.57
N ARG A 72 6.70 -9.31 -5.78
CA ARG A 72 5.45 -9.10 -6.51
C ARG A 72 5.32 -10.14 -7.61
N MET A 73 4.21 -10.88 -7.57
CA MET A 73 3.76 -11.71 -8.68
C MET A 73 2.47 -11.12 -9.24
N ASN A 74 2.28 -11.22 -10.54
CA ASN A 74 1.13 -10.67 -11.21
C ASN A 74 0.67 -11.62 -12.32
N PHE A 75 -0.65 -11.88 -12.37
CA PHE A 75 -1.29 -12.59 -13.46
C PHE A 75 -2.17 -11.61 -14.23
N ILE A 76 -1.99 -11.59 -15.53
CA ILE A 76 -2.85 -10.85 -16.46
C ILE A 76 -3.57 -11.92 -17.29
N ALA A 77 -4.89 -11.90 -17.25
CA ALA A 77 -5.74 -12.95 -17.79
C ALA A 77 -7.09 -12.39 -18.24
N ASP A 78 -7.92 -13.21 -18.84
CA ASP A 78 -9.32 -12.90 -19.08
C ASP A 78 -10.13 -13.10 -17.78
N MET A 79 -11.25 -12.41 -17.66
CA MET A 79 -12.08 -12.44 -16.42
C MET A 79 -12.63 -13.84 -16.11
N ASP A 80 -12.86 -14.67 -17.11
CA ASP A 80 -13.34 -16.05 -16.95
C ASP A 80 -12.30 -17.02 -16.37
N GLN A 81 -11.01 -16.63 -16.40
CA GLN A 81 -9.91 -17.39 -15.81
C GLN A 81 -9.77 -17.20 -14.29
N LEU A 82 -10.49 -16.27 -13.67
CA LEU A 82 -10.45 -16.03 -12.24
C LEU A 82 -10.67 -17.30 -11.40
N PRO A 83 -11.69 -18.15 -11.68
CA PRO A 83 -11.91 -19.37 -10.91
C PRO A 83 -10.76 -20.40 -11.03
N GLU A 84 -10.04 -20.39 -12.15
CA GLU A 84 -8.87 -21.25 -12.32
C GLU A 84 -7.68 -20.75 -11.51
N ILE A 85 -7.44 -19.45 -11.52
CA ILE A 85 -6.38 -18.81 -10.71
C ILE A 85 -6.64 -19.07 -9.23
N GLU A 86 -7.88 -18.86 -8.76
CA GLU A 86 -8.25 -19.07 -7.35
C GLU A 86 -8.10 -20.53 -6.91
N ARG A 87 -8.46 -21.49 -7.77
CA ARG A 87 -8.28 -22.93 -7.48
C ARG A 87 -6.81 -23.33 -7.33
N ASN A 88 -5.90 -22.65 -8.02
CA ASN A 88 -4.47 -22.93 -8.01
C ASN A 88 -3.69 -21.96 -7.11
N LEU A 89 -4.37 -21.03 -6.42
CA LEU A 89 -3.74 -19.96 -5.67
C LEU A 89 -2.77 -20.47 -4.61
N ASP A 90 -3.15 -21.48 -3.83
CA ASP A 90 -2.28 -22.07 -2.80
C ASP A 90 -0.98 -22.62 -3.38
N SER A 91 -1.05 -23.30 -4.52
CA SER A 91 0.12 -23.79 -5.23
C SER A 91 1.02 -22.68 -5.72
N VAL A 92 0.43 -21.59 -6.22
CA VAL A 92 1.16 -20.40 -6.67
C VAL A 92 1.80 -19.69 -5.47
N LEU A 93 1.07 -19.54 -4.38
CA LEU A 93 1.59 -18.93 -3.16
C LEU A 93 2.76 -19.72 -2.56
N ALA A 94 2.75 -21.07 -2.71
CA ALA A 94 3.82 -21.94 -2.27
C ALA A 94 5.10 -21.86 -3.13
N MET A 95 5.01 -21.33 -4.36
CA MET A 95 6.19 -21.19 -5.25
C MET A 95 7.19 -20.15 -4.79
N ALA A 96 6.77 -19.21 -3.93
CA ALA A 96 7.57 -18.08 -3.54
C ALA A 96 7.73 -18.01 -2.02
N GLU A 97 8.97 -18.20 -1.57
CA GLU A 97 9.38 -18.02 -0.18
C GLU A 97 10.71 -17.27 -0.12
N PHE A 98 10.91 -16.52 0.95
CA PHE A 98 12.19 -15.90 1.23
C PHE A 98 13.13 -16.86 1.94
N ASN A 99 14.40 -16.84 1.58
CA ASN A 99 15.46 -17.57 2.26
C ASN A 99 15.58 -17.13 3.72
N ASP A 100 16.20 -17.99 4.53
CA ASP A 100 16.52 -17.67 5.92
C ASP A 100 17.31 -16.35 6.03
N GLY A 101 16.99 -15.54 7.03
CA GLY A 101 17.51 -14.18 7.19
C GLY A 101 16.76 -13.10 6.42
N TYR A 102 15.86 -13.47 5.49
CA TYR A 102 15.07 -12.54 4.68
C TYR A 102 13.56 -12.71 4.83
N ARG A 103 13.10 -13.64 5.65
CA ARG A 103 11.68 -13.86 5.91
C ARG A 103 11.07 -12.73 6.74
N TYR A 104 9.77 -12.50 6.59
CA TYR A 104 9.04 -11.44 7.29
C TYR A 104 9.05 -11.62 8.81
N ASP A 105 8.94 -12.85 9.30
CA ASP A 105 9.00 -13.21 10.72
C ASP A 105 10.36 -12.90 11.38
N GLN A 106 11.40 -12.67 10.57
CA GLN A 106 12.74 -12.30 11.01
C GLN A 106 12.97 -10.77 10.98
N PHE A 107 11.90 -9.98 10.74
CA PHE A 107 11.98 -8.52 10.80
C PHE A 107 12.27 -8.04 12.21
N ASP A 108 13.31 -7.22 12.36
CA ASP A 108 13.70 -6.61 13.63
C ASP A 108 13.48 -5.09 13.55
N PRO A 109 12.50 -4.54 14.27
CA PRO A 109 12.19 -3.11 14.20
C PRO A 109 13.32 -2.20 14.74
N GLU A 110 14.29 -2.76 15.47
CA GLU A 110 15.44 -2.02 16.00
C GLU A 110 16.51 -1.81 14.94
N TYR A 111 16.70 -2.77 14.04
CA TYR A 111 17.77 -2.77 13.04
C TYR A 111 17.24 -2.63 11.61
N ASP A 112 16.02 -3.07 11.33
CA ASP A 112 15.46 -3.07 9.99
C ASP A 112 14.63 -1.81 9.75
N LYS A 113 14.84 -1.17 8.59
CA LYS A 113 13.96 -0.10 8.14
C LYS A 113 12.64 -0.72 7.70
N MET A 114 11.55 -0.25 8.28
CA MET A 114 10.22 -0.60 7.79
C MET A 114 10.11 -0.15 6.34
N ALA A 115 10.09 -1.10 5.42
CA ALA A 115 9.86 -0.80 4.02
C ALA A 115 8.45 -0.22 3.89
N ALA A 116 8.34 0.94 3.24
CA ALA A 116 7.04 1.51 2.90
C ALA A 116 6.39 0.63 1.82
N TYR A 117 5.80 -0.46 2.24
CA TYR A 117 5.03 -1.33 1.36
C TYR A 117 3.79 -0.57 0.92
N GLY A 118 3.70 -0.22 -0.36
CA GLY A 118 2.60 0.61 -0.89
C GLY A 118 1.19 0.09 -0.55
N ILE A 119 1.04 -1.19 -0.22
CA ILE A 119 -0.18 -1.78 0.32
C ILE A 119 -0.03 -2.14 1.82
N GLY A 120 1.17 -2.19 2.38
CA GLY A 120 1.38 -2.17 3.83
C GLY A 120 0.69 -0.94 4.46
N GLY A 121 0.62 0.18 3.74
CA GLY A 121 -0.25 1.31 4.06
C GLY A 121 -1.74 0.93 4.08
N LEU A 122 -2.20 -0.04 3.29
CA LEU A 122 -3.60 -0.48 3.28
C LEU A 122 -3.94 -1.40 4.45
N VAL A 123 -3.02 -2.28 4.84
CA VAL A 123 -3.20 -3.15 6.00
C VAL A 123 -2.88 -2.38 7.29
N ALA A 124 -1.79 -1.62 7.32
CA ALA A 124 -1.43 -0.75 8.43
C ALA A 124 -2.34 0.49 8.51
N GLY A 125 -2.92 0.97 7.40
CA GLY A 125 -3.85 2.10 7.39
C GLY A 125 -5.09 1.85 8.25
N LYS A 126 -5.59 0.61 8.33
CA LYS A 126 -6.64 0.26 9.31
C LYS A 126 -6.12 0.21 10.75
N VAL A 127 -4.86 -0.08 10.98
CA VAL A 127 -4.24 -0.11 12.32
C VAL A 127 -3.73 1.28 12.70
N LEU A 128 -3.12 2.02 11.79
CA LEU A 128 -2.64 3.38 12.00
C LEU A 128 -3.78 4.41 12.11
N ALA A 129 -4.90 4.23 11.41
CA ALA A 129 -6.07 5.10 11.56
C ALA A 129 -6.72 4.97 12.96
N LYS A 130 -6.57 3.82 13.64
CA LYS A 130 -7.10 3.63 15.01
C LYS A 130 -6.11 4.01 16.13
N THR A 131 -4.80 4.01 15.90
CA THR A 131 -3.81 4.20 16.98
C THR A 131 -2.67 5.16 16.63
N GLY A 132 -2.45 5.48 15.36
CA GLY A 132 -1.15 6.00 14.91
C GLY A 132 -0.99 7.50 14.94
N PHE A 133 -1.96 8.28 14.49
CA PHE A 133 -1.76 9.74 14.39
C PHE A 133 -1.66 10.39 15.78
N LEU A 134 -2.53 10.00 16.69
CA LEU A 134 -2.50 10.52 18.08
C LEU A 134 -1.26 10.05 18.84
N ALA A 135 -0.82 8.79 18.65
CA ALA A 135 0.37 8.26 19.30
C ALA A 135 1.65 8.90 18.75
N VAL A 136 1.75 9.08 17.43
CA VAL A 136 2.88 9.78 16.80
C VAL A 136 2.89 11.26 17.15
N ALA A 137 1.72 11.92 17.16
CA ALA A 137 1.60 13.31 17.60
C ALA A 137 1.97 13.49 19.09
N LEU A 138 1.57 12.56 19.96
CA LEU A 138 1.94 12.56 21.38
C LEU A 138 3.44 12.30 21.59
N LEU A 139 4.05 11.39 20.83
CA LEU A 139 5.50 11.16 20.88
C LEU A 139 6.27 12.37 20.35
N PHE A 140 5.77 13.01 19.31
CA PHE A 140 6.36 14.24 18.78
C PHE A 140 6.25 15.41 19.78
N LEU A 141 5.09 15.58 20.40
CA LEU A 141 4.86 16.55 21.47
C LEU A 141 5.73 16.25 22.70
N LYS A 142 5.88 14.99 23.09
CA LYS A 142 6.74 14.59 24.21
C LYS A 142 8.22 14.85 23.94
N LYS A 143 8.68 14.64 22.71
CA LYS A 143 10.10 14.83 22.32
C LYS A 143 10.45 16.29 21.97
N PHE A 144 9.52 17.03 21.38
CA PHE A 144 9.75 18.39 20.90
C PHE A 144 8.93 19.45 21.62
N GLY A 145 8.04 19.06 22.53
CA GLY A 145 7.17 19.97 23.28
C GLY A 145 7.95 21.07 24.03
N VAL A 146 9.08 20.72 24.63
CA VAL A 146 9.94 21.68 25.35
C VAL A 146 10.45 22.77 24.39
N PHE A 147 10.83 22.42 23.15
CA PHE A 147 11.30 23.38 22.16
C PHE A 147 10.16 24.25 21.60
N ILE A 148 8.98 23.68 21.45
CA ILE A 148 7.77 24.41 21.02
C ILE A 148 7.38 25.44 22.08
N PHE A 149 7.32 25.03 23.35
CA PHE A 149 7.01 25.94 24.46
C PHE A 149 8.08 27.03 24.64
N ALA A 150 9.37 26.68 24.53
CA ALA A 150 10.45 27.66 24.58
C ALA A 150 10.38 28.66 23.43
N GLY A 151 10.04 28.20 22.22
CA GLY A 151 9.86 29.07 21.04
C GLY A 151 8.69 30.03 21.21
N ILE A 152 7.55 29.55 21.70
CA ILE A 152 6.37 30.39 21.97
C ILE A 152 6.69 31.41 23.06
N ALA A 153 7.33 30.99 24.17
CA ALA A 153 7.72 31.90 25.24
C ALA A 153 8.69 32.99 24.77
N PHE A 154 9.65 32.63 23.90
CA PHE A 154 10.58 33.58 23.31
C PHE A 154 9.90 34.62 22.42
N VAL A 155 8.94 34.18 21.58
CA VAL A 155 8.18 35.08 20.70
C VAL A 155 7.31 36.02 21.54
N LEU A 156 6.61 35.50 22.55
CA LEU A 156 5.78 36.30 23.45
C LEU A 156 6.62 37.33 24.22
N ALA A 157 7.77 36.92 24.79
CA ALA A 157 8.67 37.82 25.49
C ALA A 157 9.20 38.94 24.58
N LYS A 158 9.41 38.66 23.28
CA LYS A 158 9.87 39.67 22.30
C LYS A 158 8.77 40.65 21.91
N VAL A 159 7.52 40.17 21.84
CA VAL A 159 6.33 40.99 21.53
C VAL A 159 6.00 41.90 22.71
N PHE A 160 6.03 41.40 23.95
CA PHE A 160 5.73 42.20 25.15
C PHE A 160 6.85 43.14 25.56
N LYS A 161 8.12 42.91 25.14
CA LYS A 161 9.23 43.87 25.37
C LYS A 161 9.25 45.06 24.40
N ARG A 162 8.37 45.07 23.40
CA ARG A 162 8.27 46.17 22.40
C ARG A 162 7.14 47.18 22.68
N LYS A 163 6.52 47.05 23.87
CA LYS A 163 5.67 48.12 24.46
C LYS A 163 6.41 48.64 25.70
#